data_851852855b5c23e204294caa75c60d9c
#
_entry.id   851852855b5c23e204294caa75c60d9c
#
_cell.length_a   1.000
_cell.length_b   1.000
_cell.length_c   1.000
_cell.angle_alpha   90.00
_cell.angle_beta   90.00
_cell.angle_gamma   90.00
#
_symmetry.space_group_name_H-M   'P 1'
#
loop_
_entity.id
_entity.type
_entity.pdbx_description
1 polymer ?
#
loop_
_entity_poly.entity_id
_entity_poly.type
_entity_poly.pdbx_seq_one_letter_code
_entity_poly.pdbx_strand_id
1 'polypeptide(L)'
;MLNYLKKKNIKIGVLGGTFDPAHKGHLVISRIAKKKIKLNYIIWSITRKNPFKKRPKIAVVERIKISKKITKKDRFIKIEFLEHKINSKKTIDLIRFLKKINTTLDIFFIMGADNLIKFHKWNRWKEIVKLAKILVFDRQGYKSKSLNSIAAKKMHKDRWKFIKLKKVNISSSQTRKI
;
A
#
# COMPACT_ATOMS: atom_id res chain seq x y z
N MET A 1 -12.67 7.53 15.38
CA MET A 1 -12.29 6.71 14.22
C MET A 1 -10.80 6.96 13.93
N LEU A 2 -10.01 5.95 13.60
CA LEU A 2 -8.53 5.99 13.52
C LEU A 2 -7.83 6.39 14.84
N ASN A 3 -8.49 6.17 15.99
CA ASN A 3 -7.94 6.53 17.31
C ASN A 3 -6.58 5.87 17.60
N TYR A 4 -6.31 4.71 17.00
CA TYR A 4 -5.03 4.01 17.09
C TYR A 4 -3.86 4.81 16.48
N LEU A 5 -4.12 5.86 15.68
CA LEU A 5 -3.10 6.74 15.10
C LEU A 5 -2.77 7.96 15.95
N LYS A 6 -3.51 8.22 17.05
CA LYS A 6 -3.32 9.44 17.87
C LYS A 6 -2.10 9.38 18.79
N LYS A 7 -1.52 8.20 19.01
CA LYS A 7 -0.33 8.03 19.84
C LYS A 7 0.90 8.67 19.18
N LYS A 8 1.83 9.23 19.95
CA LYS A 8 3.09 9.79 19.43
C LYS A 8 4.01 8.69 18.87
N ASN A 9 4.85 9.05 17.91
CA ASN A 9 5.95 8.23 17.37
C ASN A 9 5.52 6.87 16.81
N ILE A 10 4.36 6.82 16.15
CA ILE A 10 3.87 5.59 15.50
C ILE A 10 4.42 5.46 14.09
N LYS A 11 4.92 4.26 13.78
CA LYS A 11 5.29 3.85 12.42
C LYS A 11 4.14 3.08 11.79
N ILE A 12 3.62 3.55 10.66
CA ILE A 12 2.53 2.89 9.95
C ILE A 12 2.91 2.53 8.52
N GLY A 13 2.44 1.37 8.08
CA GLY A 13 2.43 1.01 6.66
C GLY A 13 1.09 1.42 6.04
N VAL A 14 1.11 1.91 4.81
CA VAL A 14 -0.10 2.14 4.00
C VAL A 14 0.02 1.30 2.75
N LEU A 15 -0.82 0.28 2.62
CA LEU A 15 -0.93 -0.55 1.43
C LEU A 15 -2.21 -0.16 0.70
N GLY A 16 -2.07 0.61 -0.39
CA GLY A 16 -3.17 1.03 -1.24
C GLY A 16 -3.47 0.01 -2.34
N GLY A 17 -4.74 -0.26 -2.60
CA GLY A 17 -5.11 -1.16 -3.68
C GLY A 17 -6.61 -1.38 -3.82
N THR A 18 -7.01 -1.99 -4.95
CA THR A 18 -8.40 -2.39 -5.16
C THR A 18 -8.77 -3.62 -4.34
N PHE A 19 -7.80 -4.51 -4.03
CA PHE A 19 -8.02 -5.78 -3.32
C PHE A 19 -9.16 -6.59 -3.97
N ASP A 20 -9.03 -6.92 -5.24
CA ASP A 20 -10.07 -7.50 -6.08
C ASP A 20 -9.72 -8.93 -6.56
N PRO A 21 -9.83 -9.95 -5.69
CA PRO A 21 -9.99 -9.86 -4.24
C PRO A 21 -8.68 -9.65 -3.49
N ALA A 22 -8.77 -9.44 -2.17
CA ALA A 22 -7.65 -9.56 -1.26
C ALA A 22 -7.16 -11.03 -1.22
N HIS A 23 -5.84 -11.27 -1.11
CA HIS A 23 -5.27 -12.62 -1.17
C HIS A 23 -4.02 -12.77 -0.29
N LYS A 24 -3.52 -14.01 -0.16
CA LYS A 24 -2.34 -14.36 0.67
C LYS A 24 -1.10 -13.49 0.37
N GLY A 25 -0.90 -13.07 -0.88
CA GLY A 25 0.21 -12.16 -1.23
C GLY A 25 0.16 -10.82 -0.49
N HIS A 26 -1.03 -10.22 -0.32
CA HIS A 26 -1.17 -9.00 0.46
C HIS A 26 -0.83 -9.20 1.94
N LEU A 27 -1.19 -10.35 2.53
CA LEU A 27 -0.81 -10.71 3.91
C LEU A 27 0.69 -10.86 4.05
N VAL A 28 1.33 -11.60 3.13
CA VAL A 28 2.78 -11.86 3.17
C VAL A 28 3.58 -10.57 3.14
N ILE A 29 3.29 -9.65 2.20
CA ILE A 29 3.99 -8.36 2.13
C ILE A 29 3.72 -7.51 3.37
N SER A 30 2.51 -7.55 3.94
CA SER A 30 2.18 -6.84 5.17
C SER A 30 2.98 -7.37 6.36
N ARG A 31 3.02 -8.69 6.56
CA ARG A 31 3.80 -9.31 7.65
C ARG A 31 5.29 -9.03 7.52
N ILE A 32 5.84 -9.11 6.31
CA ILE A 32 7.25 -8.79 6.06
C ILE A 32 7.53 -7.30 6.32
N ALA A 33 6.67 -6.40 5.84
CA ALA A 33 6.81 -4.97 6.11
C ALA A 33 6.79 -4.68 7.61
N LYS A 34 5.81 -5.24 8.34
CA LYS A 34 5.72 -5.11 9.80
C LYS A 34 7.01 -5.54 10.48
N LYS A 35 7.51 -6.74 10.17
CA LYS A 35 8.73 -7.30 10.80
C LYS A 35 9.97 -6.47 10.47
N LYS A 36 10.20 -6.15 9.18
CA LYS A 36 11.43 -5.46 8.73
C LYS A 36 11.52 -4.00 9.17
N ILE A 37 10.40 -3.32 9.27
CA ILE A 37 10.34 -1.87 9.57
C ILE A 37 9.88 -1.62 11.01
N LYS A 38 9.49 -2.68 11.74
CA LYS A 38 8.89 -2.59 13.08
C LYS A 38 7.66 -1.66 13.11
N LEU A 39 6.76 -1.85 12.10
CA LEU A 39 5.54 -1.04 12.00
C LEU A 39 4.58 -1.36 13.15
N ASN A 40 3.92 -0.35 13.70
CA ASN A 40 2.86 -0.55 14.69
C ASN A 40 1.61 -1.12 14.02
N TYR A 41 1.18 -0.48 12.93
CA TYR A 41 0.00 -0.87 12.16
C TYR A 41 0.27 -0.84 10.67
N ILE A 42 -0.56 -1.57 9.91
CA ILE A 42 -0.64 -1.46 8.46
C ILE A 42 -2.09 -1.18 8.07
N ILE A 43 -2.31 -0.08 7.37
CA ILE A 43 -3.60 0.27 6.81
C ILE A 43 -3.69 -0.32 5.41
N TRP A 44 -4.65 -1.23 5.18
CA TRP A 44 -5.07 -1.58 3.84
C TRP A 44 -6.10 -0.55 3.39
N SER A 45 -5.64 0.43 2.63
CA SER A 45 -6.49 1.47 2.06
C SER A 45 -7.15 0.95 0.80
N ILE A 46 -8.39 0.49 0.92
CA ILE A 46 -9.16 -0.02 -0.21
C ILE A 46 -9.58 1.15 -1.10
N THR A 47 -9.40 1.02 -2.42
CA THR A 47 -9.79 2.03 -3.41
C THR A 47 -10.94 1.52 -4.28
N ARG A 48 -11.82 2.43 -4.73
CA ARG A 48 -12.87 2.08 -5.69
C ARG A 48 -12.27 1.58 -7.00
N LYS A 49 -11.26 2.30 -7.51
CA LYS A 49 -10.61 1.99 -8.78
C LYS A 49 -9.16 2.45 -8.75
N ASN A 50 -8.25 1.65 -9.30
CA ASN A 50 -6.90 2.10 -9.63
C ASN A 50 -6.92 2.71 -11.04
N PRO A 51 -6.47 3.96 -11.25
CA PRO A 51 -6.53 4.62 -12.57
C PRO A 51 -5.71 3.89 -13.65
N PHE A 52 -4.71 3.09 -13.24
CA PHE A 52 -3.81 2.37 -14.12
C PHE A 52 -4.19 0.89 -14.34
N LYS A 53 -5.37 0.44 -13.83
CA LYS A 53 -5.86 -0.95 -13.94
C LYS A 53 -7.29 -0.98 -14.46
N LYS A 54 -7.72 -2.14 -14.97
CA LYS A 54 -9.12 -2.42 -15.31
C LYS A 54 -10.02 -2.21 -14.07
N ARG A 55 -11.31 -1.95 -14.30
CA ARG A 55 -12.30 -1.85 -13.21
C ARG A 55 -12.30 -3.14 -12.38
N PRO A 56 -12.40 -3.02 -11.04
CA PRO A 56 -12.58 -4.20 -10.20
C PRO A 56 -13.87 -4.94 -10.58
N LYS A 57 -13.82 -6.27 -10.49
CA LYS A 57 -14.98 -7.14 -10.75
C LYS A 57 -15.90 -7.24 -9.54
N ILE A 58 -15.33 -7.13 -8.33
CA ILE A 58 -16.04 -7.29 -7.05
C ILE A 58 -16.40 -5.90 -6.50
N ALA A 59 -17.62 -5.77 -5.99
CA ALA A 59 -18.09 -4.53 -5.34
C ALA A 59 -17.20 -4.14 -4.15
N VAL A 60 -17.04 -2.85 -3.89
CA VAL A 60 -16.16 -2.35 -2.83
C VAL A 60 -16.52 -2.91 -1.45
N VAL A 61 -17.80 -3.03 -1.14
CA VAL A 61 -18.30 -3.56 0.13
C VAL A 61 -17.86 -5.01 0.33
N GLU A 62 -17.97 -5.83 -0.72
CA GLU A 62 -17.58 -7.23 -0.66
C GLU A 62 -16.04 -7.37 -0.55
N ARG A 63 -15.28 -6.53 -1.26
CA ARG A 63 -13.81 -6.50 -1.12
C ARG A 63 -13.37 -6.14 0.30
N ILE A 64 -14.09 -5.25 0.98
CA ILE A 64 -13.87 -4.92 2.40
C ILE A 64 -14.15 -6.14 3.28
N LYS A 65 -15.28 -6.84 3.08
CA LYS A 65 -15.62 -8.06 3.83
C LYS A 65 -14.55 -9.15 3.67
N ILE A 66 -14.15 -9.45 2.44
CA ILE A 66 -13.09 -10.42 2.13
C ILE A 66 -11.78 -10.01 2.82
N SER A 67 -11.40 -8.72 2.72
CA SER A 67 -10.18 -8.22 3.35
C SER A 67 -10.21 -8.39 4.87
N LYS A 68 -11.33 -8.06 5.53
CA LYS A 68 -11.52 -8.28 6.97
C LYS A 68 -11.43 -9.76 7.34
N LYS A 69 -12.06 -10.65 6.54
CA LYS A 69 -12.06 -12.09 6.77
C LYS A 69 -10.63 -12.65 6.75
N ILE A 70 -9.84 -12.35 5.72
CA ILE A 70 -8.49 -12.91 5.59
C ILE A 70 -7.48 -12.31 6.59
N THR A 71 -7.73 -11.08 7.09
CA THR A 71 -6.86 -10.41 8.07
C THR A 71 -7.24 -10.66 9.53
N LYS A 72 -8.27 -11.47 9.80
CA LYS A 72 -8.84 -11.69 11.16
C LYS A 72 -7.76 -12.03 12.21
N LYS A 73 -6.75 -12.81 11.83
CA LYS A 73 -5.63 -13.22 12.72
C LYS A 73 -4.52 -12.16 12.82
N ASP A 74 -4.49 -11.16 11.96
CA ASP A 74 -3.44 -10.13 11.87
C ASP A 74 -3.94 -8.78 12.41
N ARG A 75 -4.18 -8.69 13.73
CA ARG A 75 -4.78 -7.51 14.40
C ARG A 75 -4.06 -6.17 14.12
N PHE A 76 -2.80 -6.22 13.67
CA PHE A 76 -2.05 -5.03 13.27
C PHE A 76 -2.47 -4.49 11.89
N ILE A 77 -3.24 -5.26 11.09
CA ILE A 77 -3.78 -4.81 9.81
C ILE A 77 -5.14 -4.16 10.05
N LYS A 78 -5.30 -2.93 9.59
CA LYS A 78 -6.55 -2.15 9.66
C LYS A 78 -7.09 -1.96 8.26
N ILE A 79 -8.33 -2.39 8.04
CA ILE A 79 -9.01 -2.28 6.74
C ILE A 79 -9.77 -0.97 6.72
N GLU A 80 -9.41 -0.06 5.82
CA GLU A 80 -10.00 1.27 5.73
C GLU A 80 -10.44 1.59 4.30
N PHE A 81 -11.59 2.21 4.16
CA PHE A 81 -12.07 2.80 2.92
C PHE A 81 -12.25 4.30 3.13
N LEU A 82 -11.22 5.10 2.78
CA LEU A 82 -11.12 6.51 3.16
C LEU A 82 -11.49 7.48 2.02
N GLU A 83 -11.64 7.01 0.78
CA GLU A 83 -11.91 7.87 -0.38
C GLU A 83 -13.11 8.81 -0.19
N HIS A 84 -14.18 8.34 0.47
CA HIS A 84 -15.36 9.17 0.74
C HIS A 84 -15.10 10.24 1.81
N LYS A 85 -14.23 9.95 2.79
CA LYS A 85 -13.92 10.89 3.88
C LYS A 85 -13.00 12.02 3.44
N ILE A 86 -12.05 11.68 2.57
CA ILE A 86 -11.10 12.65 2.04
C ILE A 86 -11.61 13.31 0.76
N ASN A 87 -12.77 12.89 0.25
CA ASN A 87 -13.34 13.27 -1.04
C ASN A 87 -12.30 13.23 -2.18
N SER A 88 -11.45 12.21 -2.16
CA SER A 88 -10.36 12.06 -3.14
C SER A 88 -9.96 10.60 -3.33
N LYS A 89 -9.50 10.29 -4.56
CA LYS A 89 -8.93 9.00 -4.95
C LYS A 89 -7.40 9.06 -5.06
N LYS A 90 -6.79 10.22 -4.77
CA LYS A 90 -5.36 10.45 -4.95
C LYS A 90 -4.60 9.99 -3.70
N THR A 91 -3.50 9.28 -3.90
CA THR A 91 -2.63 8.82 -2.80
C THR A 91 -2.06 9.97 -1.99
N ILE A 92 -1.73 11.09 -2.63
CA ILE A 92 -1.21 12.26 -1.92
C ILE A 92 -2.21 12.79 -0.88
N ASP A 93 -3.49 12.85 -1.22
CA ASP A 93 -4.51 13.36 -0.31
C ASP A 93 -4.76 12.39 0.86
N LEU A 94 -4.65 11.07 0.62
CA LEU A 94 -4.63 10.08 1.69
C LEU A 94 -3.46 10.30 2.66
N ILE A 95 -2.25 10.49 2.15
CA ILE A 95 -1.06 10.71 2.98
C ILE A 95 -1.18 12.01 3.79
N ARG A 96 -1.62 13.09 3.16
CA ARG A 96 -1.90 14.37 3.83
C ARG A 96 -2.95 14.23 4.93
N PHE A 97 -4.04 13.52 4.65
CA PHE A 97 -5.09 13.24 5.63
C PHE A 97 -4.54 12.51 6.86
N LEU A 98 -3.72 11.46 6.66
CA LEU A 98 -3.10 10.73 7.76
C LEU A 98 -2.15 11.63 8.56
N LYS A 99 -1.37 12.48 7.90
CA LYS A 99 -0.50 13.48 8.54
C LYS A 99 -1.31 14.55 9.31
N LYS A 100 -2.50 14.94 8.82
CA LYS A 100 -3.41 15.85 9.54
C LYS A 100 -3.95 15.23 10.84
N ILE A 101 -4.19 13.91 10.87
CA ILE A 101 -4.61 13.21 12.10
C ILE A 101 -3.49 13.22 13.13
N ASN A 102 -2.26 13.03 12.70
CA ASN A 102 -1.09 13.04 13.57
C ASN A 102 0.17 13.37 12.77
N THR A 103 0.73 14.54 13.00
CA THR A 103 1.92 15.06 12.30
C THR A 103 3.17 14.23 12.56
N THR A 104 3.25 13.52 13.69
CA THR A 104 4.40 12.69 14.09
C THR A 104 4.40 11.28 13.49
N LEU A 105 3.39 10.92 12.67
CA LEU A 105 3.35 9.61 12.00
C LEU A 105 4.57 9.41 11.09
N ASP A 106 5.31 8.30 11.29
CA ASP A 106 6.30 7.84 10.31
C ASP A 106 5.58 6.90 9.32
N ILE A 107 5.29 7.42 8.13
CA ILE A 107 4.47 6.73 7.12
C ILE A 107 5.35 6.01 6.13
N PHE A 108 5.09 4.71 5.94
CA PHE A 108 5.69 3.86 4.91
C PHE A 108 4.63 3.46 3.90
N PHE A 109 4.70 4.03 2.68
CA PHE A 109 3.79 3.65 1.61
C PHE A 109 4.29 2.37 0.94
N ILE A 110 3.47 1.32 0.95
CA ILE A 110 3.81 -0.02 0.49
C ILE A 110 3.25 -0.22 -0.92
N MET A 111 4.09 -0.63 -1.86
CA MET A 111 3.68 -0.93 -3.22
C MET A 111 4.45 -2.11 -3.82
N GLY A 112 3.91 -2.73 -4.86
CA GLY A 112 4.64 -3.70 -5.68
C GLY A 112 5.55 -3.04 -6.71
N ALA A 113 6.56 -3.77 -7.17
CA ALA A 113 7.51 -3.33 -8.20
C ALA A 113 6.82 -2.89 -9.50
N ASP A 114 5.69 -3.52 -9.86
CA ASP A 114 4.86 -3.12 -11.00
C ASP A 114 4.32 -1.69 -10.90
N ASN A 115 3.98 -1.25 -9.69
CA ASN A 115 3.51 0.12 -9.45
C ASN A 115 4.66 1.14 -9.46
N LEU A 116 5.86 0.78 -9.01
CA LEU A 116 7.01 1.68 -9.04
C LEU A 116 7.36 2.17 -10.45
N ILE A 117 7.19 1.31 -11.46
CA ILE A 117 7.43 1.66 -12.86
C ILE A 117 6.62 2.89 -13.29
N LYS A 118 5.37 2.98 -12.85
CA LYS A 118 4.43 4.06 -13.19
C LYS A 118 4.29 5.12 -12.08
N PHE A 119 5.04 5.00 -10.98
CA PHE A 119 4.88 5.87 -9.81
C PHE A 119 5.14 7.34 -10.13
N HIS A 120 6.08 7.64 -11.03
CA HIS A 120 6.34 9.01 -11.49
C HIS A 120 5.14 9.68 -12.21
N LYS A 121 4.13 8.91 -12.61
CA LYS A 121 2.87 9.40 -13.21
C LYS A 121 1.79 9.66 -12.17
N TRP A 122 2.02 9.33 -10.90
CA TRP A 122 1.03 9.58 -9.86
C TRP A 122 0.98 11.07 -9.49
N ASN A 123 -0.22 11.54 -9.20
CA ASN A 123 -0.41 12.95 -8.82
C ASN A 123 0.51 13.31 -7.66
N ARG A 124 1.33 14.36 -7.85
CA ARG A 124 2.29 14.87 -6.85
C ARG A 124 3.20 13.78 -6.24
N TRP A 125 3.64 12.82 -7.02
CA TRP A 125 4.45 11.70 -6.54
C TRP A 125 5.71 12.12 -5.76
N LYS A 126 6.36 13.23 -6.13
CA LYS A 126 7.51 13.76 -5.39
C LYS A 126 7.11 14.20 -3.97
N GLU A 127 5.91 14.77 -3.80
CA GLU A 127 5.39 15.14 -2.49
C GLU A 127 5.03 13.90 -1.65
N ILE A 128 4.49 12.84 -2.27
CA ILE A 128 4.30 11.55 -1.58
C ILE A 128 5.63 11.08 -0.99
N VAL A 129 6.73 11.15 -1.76
CA VAL A 129 8.07 10.76 -1.30
C VAL A 129 8.59 11.66 -0.17
N LYS A 130 8.25 12.95 -0.17
CA LYS A 130 8.59 13.87 0.93
C LYS A 130 7.85 13.52 2.23
N LEU A 131 6.58 13.12 2.14
CA LEU A 131 5.72 12.87 3.30
C LEU A 131 5.76 11.43 3.80
N ALA A 132 6.14 10.46 2.96
CA ALA A 132 6.18 9.04 3.29
C ALA A 132 7.42 8.37 2.67
N LYS A 133 8.00 7.40 3.38
CA LYS A 133 9.01 6.51 2.83
C LYS A 133 8.35 5.43 1.97
N ILE A 134 8.97 5.03 0.87
CA ILE A 134 8.39 4.08 -0.07
C ILE A 134 8.98 2.68 0.16
N LEU A 135 8.14 1.69 0.43
CA LEU A 135 8.54 0.29 0.49
C LEU A 135 8.08 -0.43 -0.77
N VAL A 136 9.03 -0.83 -1.59
CA VAL A 136 8.75 -1.54 -2.84
C VAL A 136 8.99 -3.02 -2.64
N PHE A 137 7.96 -3.82 -2.83
CA PHE A 137 8.07 -5.28 -2.79
C PHE A 137 8.30 -5.85 -4.18
N ASP A 138 9.27 -6.75 -4.25
CA ASP A 138 9.59 -7.47 -5.49
C ASP A 138 8.37 -8.20 -6.04
N ARG A 139 8.30 -8.26 -7.36
CA ARG A 139 7.28 -9.01 -8.09
C ARG A 139 7.94 -9.68 -9.28
N GLN A 140 7.67 -10.96 -9.46
CA GLN A 140 8.25 -11.75 -10.55
C GLN A 140 8.10 -11.03 -11.91
N GLY A 141 9.20 -10.93 -12.65
CA GLY A 141 9.25 -10.25 -13.96
C GLY A 141 9.35 -8.72 -13.92
N TYR A 142 9.28 -8.07 -12.74
CA TYR A 142 9.26 -6.60 -12.66
C TYR A 142 10.53 -5.97 -12.04
N LYS A 143 11.42 -6.78 -11.45
CA LYS A 143 12.57 -6.27 -10.69
C LYS A 143 13.45 -5.31 -11.51
N SER A 144 14.01 -5.75 -12.63
CA SER A 144 14.90 -4.92 -13.47
C SER A 144 14.20 -3.66 -13.95
N LYS A 145 13.01 -3.79 -14.55
CA LYS A 145 12.21 -2.65 -15.05
C LYS A 145 11.88 -1.64 -13.94
N SER A 146 11.59 -2.11 -12.73
CA SER A 146 11.24 -1.23 -11.60
C SER A 146 12.45 -0.47 -11.06
N LEU A 147 13.60 -1.13 -10.92
CA LEU A 147 14.85 -0.49 -10.45
C LEU A 147 15.38 0.54 -11.45
N ASN A 148 15.12 0.32 -12.74
CA ASN A 148 15.49 1.26 -13.82
C ASN A 148 14.42 2.33 -14.09
N SER A 149 13.31 2.37 -13.33
CA SER A 149 12.24 3.34 -13.53
C SER A 149 12.66 4.76 -13.19
N ILE A 150 11.98 5.75 -13.81
CA ILE A 150 12.19 7.18 -13.53
C ILE A 150 12.08 7.47 -12.03
N ALA A 151 11.08 6.89 -11.36
CA ALA A 151 10.88 7.10 -9.94
C ALA A 151 12.05 6.56 -9.11
N ALA A 152 12.52 5.34 -9.38
CA ALA A 152 13.64 4.74 -8.67
C ALA A 152 14.93 5.56 -8.81
N LYS A 153 15.21 6.07 -10.03
CA LYS A 153 16.39 6.89 -10.30
C LYS A 153 16.33 8.29 -9.66
N LYS A 154 15.13 8.86 -9.50
CA LYS A 154 14.94 10.22 -8.98
C LYS A 154 14.69 10.29 -7.47
N MET A 155 14.36 9.17 -6.82
CA MET A 155 14.20 9.14 -5.35
C MET A 155 15.55 9.06 -4.65
N HIS A 156 15.72 9.83 -3.60
CA HIS A 156 16.90 9.71 -2.73
C HIS A 156 16.91 8.35 -2.02
N LYS A 157 18.09 7.76 -1.81
CA LYS A 157 18.27 6.38 -1.32
C LYS A 157 17.64 6.12 0.06
N ASP A 158 17.58 7.14 0.93
CA ASP A 158 16.98 7.05 2.27
C ASP A 158 15.44 7.10 2.25
N ARG A 159 14.83 7.53 1.13
CA ARG A 159 13.39 7.70 1.00
C ARG A 159 12.67 6.47 0.49
N TRP A 160 13.37 5.45 0.04
CA TRP A 160 12.76 4.22 -0.41
C TRP A 160 13.61 2.99 -0.17
N LYS A 161 12.97 1.81 -0.11
CA LYS A 161 13.65 0.53 0.07
C LYS A 161 13.01 -0.53 -0.80
N PHE A 162 13.84 -1.27 -1.54
CA PHE A 162 13.40 -2.44 -2.30
C PHE A 162 13.53 -3.70 -1.44
N ILE A 163 12.44 -4.45 -1.30
CA ILE A 163 12.37 -5.67 -0.49
C ILE A 163 12.20 -6.86 -1.42
N LYS A 164 13.24 -7.68 -1.51
CA LYS A 164 13.20 -8.95 -2.24
C LYS A 164 12.24 -9.91 -1.53
N LEU A 165 11.39 -10.60 -2.27
CA LEU A 165 10.56 -11.69 -1.78
C LEU A 165 11.19 -13.02 -2.19
N LYS A 166 11.32 -13.98 -1.27
CA LYS A 166 11.43 -15.39 -1.63
C LYS A 166 10.12 -15.75 -2.33
N LYS A 167 10.18 -16.47 -3.47
CA LYS A 167 9.03 -16.73 -4.38
C LYS A 167 7.70 -16.93 -3.65
N VAL A 168 6.78 -15.97 -3.77
CA VAL A 168 5.37 -16.12 -3.40
C VAL A 168 4.57 -15.99 -4.68
N ASN A 169 4.22 -17.12 -5.27
CA ASN A 169 3.55 -17.22 -6.56
C ASN A 169 2.03 -16.98 -6.48
N ILE A 170 1.57 -15.87 -5.88
CA ILE A 170 0.13 -15.61 -5.79
C ILE A 170 -0.18 -14.18 -6.21
N SER A 171 -0.94 -14.03 -7.28
CA SER A 171 -1.50 -12.75 -7.75
C SER A 171 -3.04 -12.79 -7.68
N SER A 172 -3.69 -11.61 -7.62
CA SER A 172 -5.16 -11.50 -7.67
C SER A 172 -5.77 -12.19 -8.91
N SER A 173 -5.00 -12.24 -10.01
CA SER A 173 -5.45 -12.91 -11.25
C SER A 173 -5.51 -14.43 -11.11
N GLN A 174 -4.64 -15.04 -10.30
CA GLN A 174 -4.64 -16.47 -10.02
C GLN A 174 -5.73 -16.86 -9.02
N THR A 175 -6.02 -16.00 -8.05
CA THR A 175 -7.06 -16.26 -7.04
C THR A 175 -8.49 -16.23 -7.61
N ARG A 176 -8.68 -15.61 -8.79
CA ARG A 176 -9.98 -15.57 -9.49
C ARG A 176 -10.29 -16.80 -10.34
N LYS A 177 -9.37 -17.76 -10.44
CA LYS A 177 -9.53 -19.01 -11.19
C LYS A 177 -9.96 -20.21 -10.33
N ILE A 178 -10.26 -20.01 -9.04
CA ILE A 178 -10.70 -21.03 -8.08
C ILE A 178 -12.16 -20.72 -7.72
#